data_aad8fb2937956f5f65d81c06584c48bc
#
_entry.id   aad8fb2937956f5f65d81c06584c48bc
#
_cell.length_a   1.000
_cell.length_b   1.000
_cell.length_c   1.000
_cell.angle_alpha   90.00
_cell.angle_beta   90.00
_cell.angle_gamma   90.00
#
_symmetry.space_group_name_H-M   'P 1'
#
loop_
_entity.id
_entity.type
_entity.pdbx_description
1 polymer ?
#
loop_
_entity_poly.entity_id
_entity_poly.type
_entity_poly.pdbx_seq_one_letter_code
_entity_poly.pdbx_strand_id
1 'polypeptide(L)'
;DTDDWTSHVDVKDHVLKFTTDDKGKHKAIVSLGFGKDTAARLYLADAEYKEIAVTTLSGYVTIQDVNAGTVNVSASSGDLYMKNINAPDSIMATSSSGDIDLENATAKQIELGANSGDIEMQDITAESLRMSTSSGDIDLESCDAEKFDITTSSGDVDMEITAGRTYRFETKTNSGAVDVPDGDADSDYLCKIVTSSGDVDVKQK
;
A
#
# COMPACT_ATOMS: atom_id res chain seq x y z
N ASP A 1 -4.44 -36.56 11.54
CA ASP A 1 -3.11 -36.02 11.28
C ASP A 1 -3.14 -34.56 11.64
N THR A 2 -2.68 -34.24 12.84
CA THR A 2 -2.47 -32.85 13.31
C THR A 2 -1.08 -32.46 12.85
N ASP A 3 -1.03 -31.63 11.81
CA ASP A 3 0.21 -31.01 11.38
C ASP A 3 0.72 -30.11 12.52
N ASP A 4 1.79 -30.55 13.18
CA ASP A 4 2.46 -29.84 14.24
C ASP A 4 3.17 -28.61 13.65
N TRP A 5 2.54 -27.45 13.81
CA TRP A 5 3.12 -26.16 13.52
C TRP A 5 4.04 -25.78 14.67
N THR A 6 5.32 -25.83 14.50
CA THR A 6 6.26 -25.21 15.43
C THR A 6 6.64 -23.82 14.94
N SER A 7 5.92 -22.82 15.41
CA SER A 7 6.37 -21.44 15.29
C SER A 7 7.25 -21.09 16.47
N HIS A 8 8.47 -20.68 16.23
CA HIS A 8 9.35 -20.18 17.26
C HIS A 8 9.33 -18.65 17.24
N VAL A 9 8.91 -18.05 18.35
CA VAL A 9 8.92 -16.61 18.53
C VAL A 9 10.04 -16.29 19.52
N ASP A 10 11.08 -15.63 19.07
CA ASP A 10 12.17 -15.15 19.93
C ASP A 10 12.10 -13.61 19.98
N VAL A 11 12.03 -13.05 21.18
CA VAL A 11 12.06 -11.60 21.40
C VAL A 11 13.36 -11.25 22.09
N LYS A 12 14.29 -10.70 21.34
CA LYS A 12 15.56 -10.21 21.88
C LYS A 12 15.80 -8.78 21.39
N ASP A 13 16.11 -7.88 22.33
CA ASP A 13 16.40 -6.47 22.05
C ASP A 13 15.29 -5.77 21.21
N HIS A 14 14.02 -6.03 21.55
CA HIS A 14 12.83 -5.54 20.82
C HIS A 14 12.71 -6.06 19.36
N VAL A 15 13.44 -7.09 19.02
CA VAL A 15 13.32 -7.78 17.71
C VAL A 15 12.51 -9.05 17.89
N LEU A 16 11.40 -9.12 17.17
CA LEU A 16 10.59 -10.33 17.06
C LEU A 16 11.08 -11.13 15.85
N LYS A 17 11.63 -12.32 16.09
CA LYS A 17 12.02 -13.23 15.03
C LYS A 17 10.99 -14.35 14.94
N PHE A 18 10.30 -14.40 13.82
CA PHE A 18 9.35 -15.45 13.51
C PHE A 18 10.01 -16.43 12.52
N THR A 19 10.07 -17.68 12.86
CA THR A 19 10.58 -18.73 11.96
C THR A 19 9.49 -19.78 11.83
N THR A 20 9.02 -20.01 10.63
CA THR A 20 8.10 -21.11 10.31
C THR A 20 8.89 -22.23 9.62
N ASP A 21 8.73 -23.43 10.05
CA ASP A 21 9.43 -24.59 9.49
C ASP A 21 8.37 -25.54 8.88
N ASP A 22 7.77 -25.16 7.75
CA ASP A 22 6.85 -26.05 7.04
C ASP A 22 6.85 -25.85 5.52
N LYS A 23 6.58 -26.93 4.80
CA LYS A 23 6.56 -27.05 3.34
C LYS A 23 5.18 -26.73 2.72
N GLY A 24 4.31 -26.05 3.43
CA GLY A 24 2.95 -25.73 3.03
C GLY A 24 2.68 -24.23 2.86
N LYS A 25 1.50 -23.88 2.42
CA LYS A 25 1.03 -22.50 2.22
C LYS A 25 0.97 -21.76 3.55
N HIS A 26 1.99 -20.99 3.84
CA HIS A 26 2.17 -20.31 5.13
C HIS A 26 1.28 -19.06 5.26
N LYS A 27 0.85 -18.79 6.49
CA LYS A 27 0.28 -17.51 6.91
C LYS A 27 1.16 -16.92 8.00
N ALA A 28 1.53 -15.65 7.85
CA ALA A 28 2.18 -14.90 8.90
C ALA A 28 1.21 -13.84 9.42
N ILE A 29 0.78 -13.96 10.67
CA ILE A 29 -0.10 -13.00 11.33
C ILE A 29 0.66 -12.45 12.52
N VAL A 30 0.89 -11.14 12.52
CA VAL A 30 1.64 -10.44 13.56
C VAL A 30 0.79 -9.32 14.14
N SER A 31 0.58 -9.35 15.45
CA SER A 31 -0.07 -8.26 16.17
C SER A 31 0.90 -7.68 17.19
N LEU A 32 1.20 -6.39 17.03
CA LEU A 32 2.20 -5.69 17.83
C LEU A 32 1.53 -4.60 18.66
N GLY A 33 1.65 -4.68 19.98
CA GLY A 33 1.14 -3.69 20.91
C GLY A 33 2.28 -2.98 21.64
N PHE A 34 3.00 -2.10 20.95
CA PHE A 34 4.16 -1.40 21.53
C PHE A 34 3.86 0.07 21.83
N GLY A 35 4.64 0.65 22.76
CA GLY A 35 4.64 2.08 23.02
C GLY A 35 5.39 2.87 21.93
N LYS A 36 5.27 4.19 21.98
CA LYS A 36 5.67 5.15 20.95
C LYS A 36 7.07 5.04 20.34
N ASP A 37 8.01 4.37 20.99
CA ASP A 37 9.42 4.33 20.55
C ASP A 37 9.94 2.89 20.37
N THR A 38 9.04 1.94 20.13
CA THR A 38 9.44 0.54 20.00
C THR A 38 9.29 0.07 18.56
N ALA A 39 10.38 -0.38 17.98
CA ALA A 39 10.40 -1.03 16.67
C ALA A 39 10.42 -2.55 16.84
N ALA A 40 9.56 -3.24 16.11
CA ALA A 40 9.68 -4.69 15.96
C ALA A 40 10.13 -5.02 14.53
N ARG A 41 11.02 -5.99 14.40
CA ARG A 41 11.45 -6.52 13.12
C ARG A 41 11.06 -7.97 13.01
N LEU A 42 10.30 -8.29 11.98
CA LEU A 42 9.92 -9.65 11.65
C LEU A 42 10.79 -10.12 10.48
N TYR A 43 11.52 -11.20 10.71
CA TYR A 43 12.28 -11.87 9.66
C TYR A 43 11.50 -13.11 9.24
N LEU A 44 10.99 -13.10 8.05
CA LEU A 44 10.31 -14.24 7.46
C LEU A 44 11.31 -15.11 6.71
N ALA A 45 11.05 -16.39 6.63
CA ALA A 45 11.83 -17.29 5.79
C ALA A 45 11.59 -16.93 4.29
N ASP A 46 12.54 -17.22 3.44
CA ASP A 46 12.39 -17.09 2.00
C ASP A 46 11.43 -18.19 1.48
N ALA A 47 10.15 -17.89 1.53
CA ALA A 47 9.07 -18.80 1.18
C ALA A 47 7.89 -18.02 0.59
N GLU A 48 7.03 -18.71 -0.16
CA GLU A 48 5.75 -18.16 -0.60
C GLU A 48 4.72 -18.25 0.54
N TYR A 49 4.19 -17.10 0.93
CA TYR A 49 3.13 -17.01 1.92
C TYR A 49 1.76 -16.90 1.24
N LYS A 50 0.76 -17.56 1.80
CA LYS A 50 -0.62 -17.32 1.37
C LYS A 50 -1.10 -15.93 1.80
N GLU A 51 -0.71 -15.54 3.00
CA GLU A 51 -1.14 -14.27 3.60
C GLU A 51 -0.09 -13.80 4.60
N ILE A 52 0.23 -12.52 4.52
CA ILE A 52 0.97 -11.80 5.57
C ILE A 52 0.03 -10.73 6.12
N ALA A 53 -0.23 -10.78 7.43
CA ALA A 53 -1.03 -9.79 8.11
C ALA A 53 -0.25 -9.19 9.28
N VAL A 54 -0.14 -7.86 9.31
CA VAL A 54 0.54 -7.11 10.36
C VAL A 54 -0.41 -6.07 10.94
N THR A 55 -0.57 -6.07 12.26
CA THR A 55 -1.36 -5.05 12.96
C THR A 55 -0.51 -4.44 14.07
N THR A 56 -0.46 -3.12 14.13
CA THR A 56 0.22 -2.38 15.20
C THR A 56 -0.64 -1.24 15.74
N LEU A 57 -0.44 -0.90 17.01
CA LEU A 57 -1.05 0.29 17.60
C LEU A 57 -0.21 1.54 17.35
N SER A 58 1.12 1.40 17.28
CA SER A 58 2.03 2.52 17.07
C SER A 58 3.41 2.04 16.63
N GLY A 59 4.21 2.95 16.07
CA GLY A 59 5.56 2.67 15.62
C GLY A 59 5.65 2.39 14.13
N TYR A 60 6.87 2.33 13.63
CA TYR A 60 7.16 2.06 12.22
C TYR A 60 6.96 0.60 11.89
N VAL A 61 6.29 0.33 10.76
CA VAL A 61 6.23 -1.00 10.17
C VAL A 61 7.01 -0.98 8.86
N THR A 62 7.99 -1.84 8.76
CA THR A 62 8.74 -2.05 7.52
C THR A 62 8.54 -3.49 7.04
N ILE A 63 8.08 -3.65 5.81
CA ILE A 63 7.92 -4.95 5.15
C ILE A 63 8.73 -4.91 3.85
N GLN A 64 9.67 -5.82 3.70
CA GLN A 64 10.54 -5.84 2.53
C GLN A 64 10.76 -7.25 1.99
N ASP A 65 10.94 -7.33 0.66
CA ASP A 65 11.34 -8.56 -0.05
C ASP A 65 10.37 -9.72 0.21
N VAL A 66 9.07 -9.49 -0.01
CA VAL A 66 8.00 -10.42 0.33
C VAL A 66 7.31 -10.98 -0.91
N ASN A 67 7.13 -12.32 -0.91
CA ASN A 67 6.24 -13.02 -1.83
C ASN A 67 5.06 -13.62 -1.04
N ALA A 68 3.85 -13.11 -1.26
CA ALA A 68 2.64 -13.60 -0.58
C ALA A 68 1.43 -13.47 -1.50
N GLY A 69 0.42 -14.33 -1.35
CA GLY A 69 -0.85 -14.16 -2.06
C GLY A 69 -1.50 -12.83 -1.70
N THR A 70 -1.57 -12.51 -0.42
CA THR A 70 -2.07 -11.25 0.10
C THR A 70 -1.16 -10.65 1.17
N VAL A 71 -1.06 -9.33 1.20
CA VAL A 71 -0.36 -8.57 2.25
C VAL A 71 -1.32 -7.56 2.85
N ASN A 72 -1.59 -7.66 4.16
CA ASN A 72 -2.48 -6.79 4.89
C ASN A 72 -1.74 -6.12 6.04
N VAL A 73 -1.69 -4.79 6.06
CA VAL A 73 -0.99 -4.02 7.09
C VAL A 73 -1.93 -2.99 7.69
N SER A 74 -1.99 -2.91 9.00
CA SER A 74 -2.82 -1.92 9.68
C SER A 74 -2.09 -1.31 10.87
N ALA A 75 -2.05 0.03 10.90
CA ALA A 75 -1.53 0.80 12.03
C ALA A 75 -2.58 1.79 12.55
N SER A 76 -2.59 2.03 13.85
CA SER A 76 -3.37 3.15 14.41
C SER A 76 -2.56 4.45 14.39
N SER A 77 -1.26 4.37 14.68
CA SER A 77 -0.36 5.53 14.63
C SER A 77 1.03 5.04 14.27
N GLY A 78 1.52 5.45 13.16
CA GLY A 78 2.86 5.07 12.69
C GLY A 78 2.90 4.88 11.20
N ASP A 79 4.07 5.04 10.67
CA ASP A 79 4.29 4.99 9.24
C ASP A 79 4.48 3.54 8.78
N LEU A 80 4.01 3.28 7.58
CA LEU A 80 4.09 1.98 6.93
C LEU A 80 4.99 2.10 5.71
N TYR A 81 6.11 1.41 5.73
CA TYR A 81 7.01 1.32 4.59
C TYR A 81 7.05 -0.11 4.04
N MET A 82 6.65 -0.26 2.80
CA MET A 82 6.61 -1.54 2.11
C MET A 82 7.42 -1.48 0.81
N LYS A 83 8.33 -2.43 0.62
CA LYS A 83 9.23 -2.45 -0.54
C LYS A 83 9.44 -3.85 -1.08
N ASN A 84 9.53 -3.96 -2.42
CA ASN A 84 9.74 -5.22 -3.11
C ASN A 84 8.66 -6.26 -2.75
N ILE A 85 7.41 -5.91 -2.95
CA ILE A 85 6.27 -6.77 -2.61
C ILE A 85 5.68 -7.40 -3.87
N ASN A 86 5.69 -8.72 -3.92
CA ASN A 86 4.96 -9.46 -4.94
C ASN A 86 3.76 -10.16 -4.27
N ALA A 87 2.56 -9.63 -4.52
CA ALA A 87 1.32 -10.13 -3.92
C ALA A 87 0.24 -10.31 -5.00
N PRO A 88 0.25 -11.44 -5.73
CA PRO A 88 -0.58 -11.62 -6.92
C PRO A 88 -2.08 -11.46 -6.69
N ASP A 89 -2.58 -11.55 -5.47
CA ASP A 89 -3.99 -11.30 -5.17
C ASP A 89 -4.21 -9.84 -4.73
N SER A 90 -3.63 -9.42 -3.60
CA SER A 90 -3.84 -8.04 -3.10
C SER A 90 -2.80 -7.56 -2.10
N ILE A 91 -2.63 -6.23 -2.06
CA ILE A 91 -1.96 -5.48 -1.00
C ILE A 91 -2.97 -4.51 -0.40
N MET A 92 -3.13 -4.54 0.92
CA MET A 92 -3.94 -3.59 1.66
C MET A 92 -3.13 -2.99 2.79
N ALA A 93 -3.07 -1.66 2.87
CA ALA A 93 -2.42 -0.97 3.97
C ALA A 93 -3.29 0.19 4.49
N THR A 94 -3.40 0.30 5.81
CA THR A 94 -4.17 1.38 6.43
C THR A 94 -3.44 1.96 7.63
N SER A 95 -3.45 3.29 7.74
CA SER A 95 -2.99 4.01 8.93
C SER A 95 -4.00 5.08 9.35
N SER A 96 -4.21 5.27 10.65
CA SER A 96 -5.05 6.40 11.09
C SER A 96 -4.24 7.70 11.20
N SER A 97 -2.96 7.60 11.57
CA SER A 97 -2.07 8.76 11.65
C SER A 97 -0.65 8.32 11.36
N GLY A 98 -0.22 8.47 10.19
CA GLY A 98 1.10 8.09 9.69
C GLY A 98 1.04 7.88 8.19
N ASP A 99 2.18 8.01 7.58
CA ASP A 99 2.35 7.95 6.15
C ASP A 99 2.40 6.49 5.66
N ILE A 100 2.09 6.28 4.41
CA ILE A 100 2.12 4.97 3.78
C ILE A 100 2.96 5.05 2.52
N ASP A 101 4.12 4.39 2.54
CA ASP A 101 5.04 4.31 1.41
C ASP A 101 5.03 2.89 0.83
N LEU A 102 4.81 2.76 -0.46
CA LEU A 102 4.87 1.51 -1.20
C LEU A 102 5.79 1.64 -2.41
N GLU A 103 6.90 0.92 -2.40
CA GLU A 103 7.92 0.96 -3.46
C GLU A 103 8.12 -0.42 -4.10
N ASN A 104 8.14 -0.47 -5.43
CA ASN A 104 8.37 -1.67 -6.22
C ASN A 104 7.41 -2.81 -5.82
N ALA A 105 6.14 -2.68 -6.19
CA ALA A 105 5.14 -3.68 -5.86
C ALA A 105 4.31 -4.12 -7.06
N THR A 106 3.92 -5.40 -7.02
CA THR A 106 3.03 -5.99 -8.03
C THR A 106 1.88 -6.72 -7.35
N ALA A 107 0.65 -6.40 -7.74
CA ALA A 107 -0.57 -7.08 -7.28
C ALA A 107 -1.71 -6.91 -8.28
N LYS A 108 -2.79 -7.69 -8.15
CA LYS A 108 -4.04 -7.37 -8.88
C LYS A 108 -4.72 -6.15 -8.28
N GLN A 109 -4.82 -6.09 -6.98
CA GLN A 109 -5.49 -4.99 -6.28
C GLN A 109 -4.57 -4.42 -5.20
N ILE A 110 -4.43 -3.10 -5.20
CA ILE A 110 -3.73 -2.39 -4.13
C ILE A 110 -4.70 -1.36 -3.56
N GLU A 111 -4.89 -1.41 -2.25
CA GLU A 111 -5.74 -0.48 -1.51
C GLU A 111 -4.95 0.14 -0.35
N LEU A 112 -4.71 1.45 -0.43
CA LEU A 112 -4.01 2.21 0.60
C LEU A 112 -4.95 3.25 1.20
N GLY A 113 -4.99 3.34 2.53
CA GLY A 113 -5.86 4.27 3.23
C GLY A 113 -5.19 4.93 4.42
N ALA A 114 -5.13 6.26 4.40
CA ALA A 114 -4.72 7.06 5.56
C ALA A 114 -5.88 7.95 6.03
N ASN A 115 -5.90 8.34 7.31
CA ASN A 115 -6.82 9.37 7.73
C ASN A 115 -6.10 10.72 7.85
N SER A 116 -4.89 10.72 8.39
CA SER A 116 -4.01 11.90 8.44
C SER A 116 -2.59 11.44 8.17
N GLY A 117 -2.16 11.52 6.99
CA GLY A 117 -0.87 11.08 6.50
C GLY A 117 -0.87 11.04 4.99
N ASP A 118 0.30 11.12 4.42
CA ASP A 118 0.51 11.10 2.99
C ASP A 118 0.58 9.65 2.49
N ILE A 119 0.30 9.47 1.22
CA ILE A 119 0.41 8.16 0.56
C ILE A 119 1.35 8.32 -0.63
N GLU A 120 2.50 7.67 -0.55
CA GLU A 120 3.49 7.65 -1.62
C GLU A 120 3.59 6.27 -2.26
N MET A 121 3.58 6.22 -3.59
CA MET A 121 3.74 5.00 -4.37
C MET A 121 4.76 5.18 -5.48
N GLN A 122 5.69 4.24 -5.59
CA GLN A 122 6.71 4.26 -6.63
C GLN A 122 6.89 2.88 -7.28
N ASP A 123 7.01 2.87 -8.62
CA ASP A 123 7.26 1.65 -9.41
C ASP A 123 6.22 0.54 -9.17
N ILE A 124 4.95 0.88 -9.34
CA ILE A 124 3.83 -0.02 -9.04
C ILE A 124 3.21 -0.59 -10.33
N THR A 125 2.89 -1.87 -10.29
CA THR A 125 2.11 -2.55 -11.34
C THR A 125 0.88 -3.24 -10.74
N ALA A 126 -0.32 -2.86 -11.20
CA ALA A 126 -1.56 -3.45 -10.71
C ALA A 126 -2.67 -3.49 -11.78
N GLU A 127 -3.74 -4.26 -11.53
CA GLU A 127 -5.00 -4.13 -12.28
C GLU A 127 -5.81 -2.95 -11.72
N SER A 128 -5.85 -2.78 -10.40
CA SER A 128 -6.58 -1.69 -9.74
C SER A 128 -5.82 -1.11 -8.56
N LEU A 129 -5.70 0.21 -8.55
CA LEU A 129 -5.14 1.00 -7.46
C LEU A 129 -6.25 1.84 -6.83
N ARG A 130 -6.45 1.70 -5.53
CA ARG A 130 -7.35 2.54 -4.76
C ARG A 130 -6.59 3.20 -3.62
N MET A 131 -6.70 4.52 -3.53
CA MET A 131 -6.08 5.30 -2.47
C MET A 131 -7.07 6.27 -1.86
N SER A 132 -7.01 6.42 -0.55
CA SER A 132 -7.85 7.39 0.14
C SER A 132 -7.15 7.99 1.35
N THR A 133 -7.20 9.32 1.47
CA THR A 133 -6.81 10.02 2.68
C THR A 133 -7.85 11.09 3.03
N SER A 134 -7.89 11.55 4.27
CA SER A 134 -8.73 12.69 4.63
C SER A 134 -7.94 13.98 4.65
N SER A 135 -6.68 13.92 5.10
CA SER A 135 -5.79 15.08 5.16
C SER A 135 -4.37 14.60 4.91
N GLY A 136 -3.94 14.69 3.72
CA GLY A 136 -2.63 14.28 3.26
C GLY A 136 -2.61 14.30 1.75
N ASP A 137 -1.42 14.36 1.21
CA ASP A 137 -1.18 14.35 -0.22
C ASP A 137 -1.06 12.91 -0.73
N ILE A 138 -1.28 12.72 -2.00
CA ILE A 138 -1.16 11.43 -2.66
C ILE A 138 -0.23 11.58 -3.86
N ASP A 139 0.95 10.95 -3.75
CA ASP A 139 2.00 10.99 -4.74
C ASP A 139 2.21 9.63 -5.39
N LEU A 140 2.11 9.58 -6.71
CA LEU A 140 2.39 8.38 -7.49
C LEU A 140 3.50 8.64 -8.50
N GLU A 141 4.54 7.82 -8.47
CA GLU A 141 5.63 7.85 -9.45
C GLU A 141 5.75 6.51 -10.17
N SER A 142 5.78 6.56 -11.50
CA SER A 142 5.98 5.36 -12.34
C SER A 142 4.96 4.24 -12.07
N CYS A 143 3.68 4.59 -11.92
CA CYS A 143 2.62 3.64 -11.64
C CYS A 143 1.89 3.20 -12.93
N ASP A 144 1.68 1.89 -13.07
CA ASP A 144 0.93 1.27 -14.16
C ASP A 144 -0.26 0.49 -13.62
N ALA A 145 -1.48 0.91 -13.96
CA ALA A 145 -2.70 0.20 -13.59
C ALA A 145 -3.79 0.36 -14.66
N GLU A 146 -4.74 -0.57 -14.69
CA GLU A 146 -5.93 -0.43 -15.55
C GLU A 146 -6.93 0.56 -14.95
N LYS A 147 -6.97 0.64 -13.62
CA LYS A 147 -7.87 1.52 -12.90
C LYS A 147 -7.18 2.20 -11.72
N PHE A 148 -7.34 3.53 -11.68
CA PHE A 148 -7.04 4.37 -10.53
C PHE A 148 -8.35 4.89 -9.91
N ASP A 149 -8.51 4.79 -8.60
CA ASP A 149 -9.63 5.35 -7.82
C ASP A 149 -9.06 6.06 -6.59
N ILE A 150 -8.85 7.37 -6.72
CA ILE A 150 -8.14 8.21 -5.75
C ILE A 150 -9.10 9.20 -5.11
N THR A 151 -9.07 9.29 -3.80
CA THR A 151 -9.93 10.21 -3.06
C THR A 151 -9.15 10.85 -1.90
N THR A 152 -9.12 12.17 -1.88
CA THR A 152 -8.70 12.92 -0.69
C THR A 152 -9.74 13.98 -0.33
N SER A 153 -9.75 14.47 0.89
CA SER A 153 -10.61 15.59 1.26
C SER A 153 -9.84 16.92 1.27
N SER A 154 -8.60 16.88 1.75
CA SER A 154 -7.73 18.05 1.80
C SER A 154 -6.30 17.59 1.56
N GLY A 155 -5.84 17.72 0.38
CA GLY A 155 -4.52 17.33 -0.07
C GLY A 155 -4.44 17.35 -1.58
N ASP A 156 -3.27 17.51 -2.08
CA ASP A 156 -2.98 17.51 -3.49
C ASP A 156 -2.80 16.07 -4.01
N VAL A 157 -2.99 15.87 -5.29
CA VAL A 157 -2.77 14.58 -5.95
C VAL A 157 -1.82 14.79 -7.11
N ASP A 158 -0.60 14.31 -6.96
CA ASP A 158 0.43 14.34 -7.98
C ASP A 158 0.65 12.92 -8.52
N MET A 159 0.50 12.75 -9.83
CA MET A 159 0.60 11.44 -10.46
C MET A 159 1.50 11.46 -11.67
N GLU A 160 2.43 10.51 -11.70
CA GLU A 160 3.16 10.15 -12.90
C GLU A 160 2.83 8.71 -13.28
N ILE A 161 1.99 8.57 -14.31
CA ILE A 161 1.56 7.27 -14.82
C ILE A 161 2.39 6.85 -16.02
N THR A 162 2.65 5.56 -16.14
CA THR A 162 3.46 5.02 -17.23
C THR A 162 2.73 5.15 -18.57
N ALA A 163 3.45 5.53 -19.61
CA ALA A 163 2.91 5.61 -20.97
C ALA A 163 2.47 4.24 -21.52
N GLY A 164 1.59 4.26 -22.51
CA GLY A 164 1.15 3.07 -23.23
C GLY A 164 -0.35 2.77 -23.11
N ARG A 165 -1.03 3.44 -22.19
CA ARG A 165 -2.50 3.39 -22.10
C ARG A 165 -3.09 4.79 -22.26
N THR A 166 -4.24 4.90 -22.85
CA THR A 166 -5.02 6.15 -22.85
C THR A 166 -6.16 5.97 -21.84
N TYR A 167 -6.26 6.86 -20.88
CA TYR A 167 -7.27 6.77 -19.82
C TYR A 167 -8.49 7.61 -20.11
N ARG A 168 -9.63 7.18 -19.59
CA ARG A 168 -10.77 8.04 -19.33
C ARG A 168 -10.55 8.71 -17.98
N PHE A 169 -10.37 10.03 -17.96
CA PHE A 169 -10.20 10.80 -16.75
C PHE A 169 -11.55 11.27 -16.19
N GLU A 170 -11.82 10.97 -14.92
CA GLU A 170 -12.97 11.45 -14.16
C GLU A 170 -12.44 12.21 -12.93
N THR A 171 -12.17 13.49 -13.09
CA THR A 171 -11.57 14.32 -12.04
C THR A 171 -12.57 15.32 -11.47
N LYS A 172 -12.53 15.52 -10.14
CA LYS A 172 -13.38 16.48 -9.46
C LYS A 172 -12.64 17.10 -8.27
N THR A 173 -12.58 18.43 -8.26
CA THR A 173 -12.24 19.22 -7.07
C THR A 173 -13.30 20.29 -6.85
N ASN A 174 -13.47 20.76 -5.61
CA ASN A 174 -14.32 21.92 -5.33
C ASN A 174 -13.49 23.19 -5.24
N SER A 175 -12.23 23.08 -4.80
CA SER A 175 -11.28 24.19 -4.69
C SER A 175 -9.89 23.68 -5.01
N GLY A 176 -9.38 24.03 -6.17
CA GLY A 176 -8.08 23.63 -6.69
C GLY A 176 -8.05 23.60 -8.20
N ALA A 177 -6.87 23.52 -8.75
CA ALA A 177 -6.63 23.35 -10.18
C ALA A 177 -6.67 21.86 -10.56
N VAL A 178 -7.00 21.58 -11.82
CA VAL A 178 -6.92 20.24 -12.38
C VAL A 178 -6.13 20.30 -13.67
N ASP A 179 -5.00 19.64 -13.71
CA ASP A 179 -4.16 19.45 -14.89
C ASP A 179 -4.01 17.96 -15.17
N VAL A 180 -4.61 17.46 -16.23
CA VAL A 180 -4.58 16.06 -16.62
C VAL A 180 -4.36 15.94 -18.13
N PRO A 181 -3.72 14.87 -18.61
CA PRO A 181 -3.54 14.64 -20.05
C PRO A 181 -4.86 14.55 -20.80
N ASP A 182 -4.79 14.71 -22.13
CA ASP A 182 -5.91 14.39 -23.01
C ASP A 182 -6.29 12.91 -22.84
N GLY A 183 -7.55 12.65 -22.55
CA GLY A 183 -8.08 11.30 -22.32
C GLY A 183 -8.95 10.82 -23.47
N ASP A 184 -9.39 9.57 -23.38
CA ASP A 184 -10.37 8.95 -24.27
C ASP A 184 -11.61 8.55 -23.46
N ALA A 185 -12.75 9.18 -23.78
CA ALA A 185 -14.01 8.92 -23.07
C ALA A 185 -14.53 7.47 -23.23
N ASP A 186 -14.11 6.79 -24.29
CA ASP A 186 -14.51 5.41 -24.59
C ASP A 186 -13.47 4.38 -24.10
N SER A 187 -12.41 4.82 -23.40
CA SER A 187 -11.40 3.92 -22.87
C SER A 187 -11.93 3.02 -21.75
N ASP A 188 -11.50 1.77 -21.78
CA ASP A 188 -11.72 0.81 -20.68
C ASP A 188 -10.85 1.12 -19.45
N TYR A 189 -9.75 1.87 -19.63
CA TYR A 189 -8.88 2.31 -18.56
C TYR A 189 -9.43 3.55 -17.87
N LEU A 190 -9.56 3.51 -16.54
CA LEU A 190 -10.18 4.60 -15.77
C LEU A 190 -9.18 5.22 -14.81
N CYS A 191 -9.06 6.54 -14.86
CA CYS A 191 -8.40 7.33 -13.84
C CYS A 191 -9.41 8.27 -13.18
N LYS A 192 -9.90 7.89 -11.99
CA LYS A 192 -10.85 8.68 -11.23
C LYS A 192 -10.17 9.30 -10.02
N ILE A 193 -10.25 10.63 -9.92
CA ILE A 193 -9.64 11.40 -8.83
C ILE A 193 -10.69 12.37 -8.27
N VAL A 194 -10.89 12.33 -6.95
CA VAL A 194 -11.81 13.22 -6.26
C VAL A 194 -11.10 13.85 -5.07
N THR A 195 -11.03 15.18 -5.06
CA THR A 195 -10.63 15.95 -3.89
C THR A 195 -11.70 17.00 -3.54
N SER A 196 -11.71 17.50 -2.32
CA SER A 196 -12.55 18.64 -1.98
C SER A 196 -11.76 19.95 -1.98
N SER A 197 -10.51 19.90 -1.52
CA SER A 197 -9.60 21.04 -1.52
C SER A 197 -8.19 20.55 -1.80
N GLY A 198 -7.71 20.80 -2.96
CA GLY A 198 -6.37 20.42 -3.41
C GLY A 198 -6.30 20.42 -4.93
N ASP A 199 -5.10 20.55 -5.41
CA ASP A 199 -4.78 20.50 -6.83
C ASP A 199 -4.64 19.04 -7.29
N VAL A 200 -4.86 18.82 -8.56
CA VAL A 200 -4.69 17.51 -9.21
C VAL A 200 -3.79 17.70 -10.43
N ASP A 201 -2.61 17.12 -10.40
CA ASP A 201 -1.64 17.11 -11.50
C ASP A 201 -1.38 15.66 -11.93
N VAL A 202 -1.67 15.34 -13.16
CA VAL A 202 -1.42 14.01 -13.72
C VAL A 202 -0.52 14.15 -14.94
N LYS A 203 0.61 13.49 -14.91
CA LYS A 203 1.56 13.40 -16.03
C LYS A 203 1.62 11.98 -16.55
N GLN A 204 1.74 11.84 -17.85
CA GLN A 204 1.94 10.55 -18.49
C GLN A 204 3.28 10.55 -19.22
N LYS A 205 4.17 9.65 -18.82
CA LYS A 205 5.52 9.48 -19.38
C LYS A 205 5.63 8.22 -20.22
#